data_c10a9e6cbbba12abc83f089c46383efa
#
_entry.id   c10a9e6cbbba12abc83f089c46383efa
#
_cell.length_a   1.000
_cell.length_b   1.000
_cell.length_c   1.000
_cell.angle_alpha   90.00
_cell.angle_beta   90.00
_cell.angle_gamma   90.00
#
_symmetry.space_group_name_H-M   'P 1'
#
loop_
_entity.id
_entity.type
_entity.pdbx_description
1 polymer ?
#
loop_
_entity_poly.entity_id
_entity_poly.type
_entity_poly.pdbx_seq_one_letter_code
_entity_poly.pdbx_strand_id
1 'polypeptide(L)'
;DIGCLAFVGGRDAGGQIASQLVQTDKRHMLEQEGLNAWGVWEFSDWDTLAGHLKKGFEYGKQRCTAYPRYVVQRSLFDRFLAMYLPVVRSLRFGHPLAVAEGGDDPPDLDFGPLINAAKVAELTGEVDLAVQMAATPLHRGTLEQGWFLPGQDTSAYLPPVALLDPPGASVLGHAEPFGPVDTVVLVDSAAELVAEMNASNGCLVASIASDDEHLARRLADQVHAFKVGINRPRSRGDKAEPFGGRGASWKGAFVGGEHLVHAVTQGPPGEQLYGNFPDYQRYPPT
;
A
#
# COMPACT_ATOMS: atom_id res chain seq x y z
N ASP A 1 11.44 29.31 15.24
CA ASP A 1 11.63 27.97 15.85
C ASP A 1 10.40 27.10 15.60
N ILE A 2 10.65 25.86 15.18
CA ILE A 2 9.61 24.86 14.96
C ILE A 2 9.65 23.91 16.16
N GLY A 3 8.52 23.75 16.87
CA GLY A 3 8.41 22.90 18.07
C GLY A 3 8.09 21.44 17.76
N CYS A 4 7.43 21.17 16.62
CA CYS A 4 7.08 19.82 16.17
C CYS A 4 7.21 19.68 14.66
N LEU A 5 7.33 18.45 14.16
CA LEU A 5 7.42 18.14 12.74
C LEU A 5 6.51 16.95 12.39
N ALA A 6 5.67 17.15 11.38
CA ALA A 6 4.89 16.09 10.77
C ALA A 6 5.36 15.89 9.31
N PHE A 7 5.68 14.66 8.94
CA PHE A 7 6.15 14.29 7.61
C PHE A 7 5.42 13.04 7.10
N VAL A 8 5.07 13.07 5.83
CA VAL A 8 4.56 11.91 5.09
C VAL A 8 5.34 11.80 3.80
N GLY A 9 5.99 10.68 3.53
CA GLY A 9 6.80 10.50 2.34
C GLY A 9 7.62 9.20 2.33
N GLY A 10 8.59 9.12 1.41
CA GLY A 10 9.45 7.94 1.24
C GLY A 10 10.44 7.74 2.41
N ARG A 11 10.93 6.50 2.53
CA ARG A 11 11.86 6.07 3.60
C ARG A 11 13.16 6.84 3.64
N ASP A 12 13.72 7.18 2.50
CA ASP A 12 15.01 7.88 2.43
C ASP A 12 14.92 9.27 3.04
N ALA A 13 13.93 10.06 2.62
CA ALA A 13 13.70 11.39 3.16
C ALA A 13 13.31 11.32 4.65
N GLY A 14 12.40 10.41 5.02
CA GLY A 14 12.01 10.19 6.41
C GLY A 14 13.17 9.73 7.28
N GLY A 15 14.06 8.88 6.77
CA GLY A 15 15.28 8.44 7.46
C GLY A 15 16.28 9.58 7.72
N GLN A 16 16.48 10.46 6.72
CA GLN A 16 17.32 11.65 6.87
C GLN A 16 16.76 12.62 7.91
N ILE A 17 15.45 12.89 7.86
CA ILE A 17 14.77 13.73 8.84
C ILE A 17 14.91 13.13 10.25
N ALA A 18 14.64 11.83 10.39
CA ALA A 18 14.75 11.14 11.68
C ALA A 18 16.15 11.25 12.27
N SER A 19 17.20 11.11 11.46
CA SER A 19 18.59 11.22 11.91
C SER A 19 18.92 12.61 12.48
N GLN A 20 18.29 13.65 11.93
CA GLN A 20 18.46 15.01 12.46
C GLN A 20 17.64 15.25 13.71
N LEU A 21 16.47 14.61 13.84
CA LEU A 21 15.58 14.78 14.99
C LEU A 21 16.07 14.09 16.27
N VAL A 22 16.90 13.04 16.15
CA VAL A 22 17.47 12.31 17.30
C VAL A 22 18.22 13.23 18.29
N GLN A 23 18.79 14.32 17.80
CA GLN A 23 19.53 15.28 18.62
C GLN A 23 18.68 16.47 19.11
N THR A 24 17.37 16.36 19.01
CA THR A 24 16.44 17.45 19.36
C THR A 24 15.31 16.93 20.23
N ASP A 25 14.78 17.77 21.11
CA ASP A 25 13.58 17.48 21.92
C ASP A 25 12.27 17.74 21.15
N LYS A 26 12.33 17.79 19.82
CA LYS A 26 11.16 18.11 19.01
C LYS A 26 10.22 16.91 18.87
N ARG A 27 8.95 17.15 19.13
CA ARG A 27 7.92 16.16 18.79
C ARG A 27 7.87 15.93 17.29
N HIS A 28 7.72 14.69 16.89
CA HIS A 28 7.62 14.35 15.49
C HIS A 28 6.73 13.16 15.23
N MET A 29 6.13 13.13 14.05
CA MET A 29 5.54 11.97 13.41
C MET A 29 6.08 11.88 12.00
N LEU A 30 6.62 10.74 11.63
CA LEU A 30 7.14 10.48 10.30
C LEU A 30 6.43 9.22 9.77
N GLU A 31 5.47 9.44 8.89
CA GLU A 31 4.82 8.37 8.13
C GLU A 31 5.64 8.11 6.88
N GLN A 32 6.05 6.87 6.69
CA GLN A 32 6.86 6.44 5.58
C GLN A 32 6.17 5.30 4.84
N GLU A 33 6.68 4.94 3.68
CA GLU A 33 6.16 3.86 2.86
C GLU A 33 6.09 2.53 3.60
N GLY A 34 5.15 1.67 3.21
CA GLY A 34 4.99 0.32 3.74
C GLY A 34 4.38 -0.63 2.71
N LEU A 35 4.91 -1.84 2.61
CA LEU A 35 4.36 -2.86 1.73
C LEU A 35 3.11 -3.48 2.37
N ASN A 36 1.96 -2.90 2.14
CA ASN A 36 0.70 -3.43 2.65
C ASN A 36 0.24 -4.63 1.82
N ALA A 37 -0.28 -5.65 2.48
CA ALA A 37 -0.63 -6.90 1.83
C ALA A 37 -2.07 -7.37 2.13
N TRP A 38 -2.69 -8.01 1.12
CA TRP A 38 -3.80 -8.92 1.30
C TRP A 38 -3.29 -10.34 1.42
N GLY A 39 -3.62 -11.03 2.53
CA GLY A 39 -3.52 -12.48 2.63
C GLY A 39 -4.85 -13.13 2.23
N VAL A 40 -4.82 -14.12 1.35
CA VAL A 40 -6.01 -14.86 0.90
C VAL A 40 -5.84 -16.34 1.25
N TRP A 41 -6.61 -16.81 2.22
CA TRP A 41 -6.47 -18.15 2.79
C TRP A 41 -7.84 -18.77 3.11
N GLU A 42 -8.15 -19.94 2.53
CA GLU A 42 -9.44 -20.62 2.72
C GLU A 42 -10.63 -19.67 2.49
N PHE A 43 -10.71 -19.08 1.31
CA PHE A 43 -11.64 -17.99 1.02
C PHE A 43 -12.51 -18.28 -0.21
N SER A 44 -13.77 -17.82 -0.18
CA SER A 44 -14.74 -18.08 -1.25
C SER A 44 -15.55 -16.88 -1.75
N ASP A 45 -15.60 -15.77 -1.03
CA ASP A 45 -16.35 -14.56 -1.45
C ASP A 45 -15.56 -13.68 -2.42
N TRP A 46 -15.36 -14.22 -3.62
CA TRP A 46 -14.54 -13.58 -4.66
C TRP A 46 -15.14 -12.28 -5.19
N ASP A 47 -16.46 -12.13 -5.20
CA ASP A 47 -17.13 -10.92 -5.71
C ASP A 47 -16.87 -9.72 -4.79
N THR A 48 -16.99 -9.91 -3.49
CA THR A 48 -16.63 -8.87 -2.50
C THR A 48 -15.15 -8.51 -2.60
N LEU A 49 -14.26 -9.50 -2.71
CA LEU A 49 -12.83 -9.24 -2.87
C LEU A 49 -12.54 -8.48 -4.17
N ALA A 50 -13.16 -8.85 -5.29
CA ALA A 50 -13.02 -8.15 -6.57
C ALA A 50 -13.37 -6.66 -6.45
N GLY A 51 -14.47 -6.35 -5.77
CA GLY A 51 -14.87 -4.95 -5.49
C GLY A 51 -13.83 -4.20 -4.68
N HIS A 52 -13.27 -4.83 -3.64
CA HIS A 52 -12.20 -4.23 -2.83
C HIS A 52 -10.92 -4.00 -3.63
N LEU A 53 -10.53 -4.97 -4.48
CA LEU A 53 -9.34 -4.86 -5.30
C LEU A 53 -9.49 -3.75 -6.34
N LYS A 54 -10.63 -3.67 -7.04
CA LYS A 54 -10.91 -2.60 -7.99
C LYS A 54 -10.80 -1.22 -7.34
N LYS A 55 -11.50 -1.02 -6.23
CA LYS A 55 -11.42 0.22 -5.44
C LYS A 55 -10.01 0.51 -4.93
N GLY A 56 -9.20 -0.52 -4.70
CA GLY A 56 -7.80 -0.41 -4.30
C GLY A 56 -6.92 0.32 -5.31
N PHE A 57 -7.31 0.35 -6.61
CA PHE A 57 -6.58 1.07 -7.67
C PHE A 57 -6.88 2.56 -7.74
N GLU A 58 -7.86 3.07 -6.99
CA GLU A 58 -8.08 4.53 -6.91
C GLU A 58 -6.76 5.28 -6.68
N TYR A 59 -6.60 6.41 -7.36
CA TYR A 59 -5.38 7.22 -7.38
C TYR A 59 -4.15 6.50 -7.94
N GLY A 60 -4.31 5.41 -8.73
CA GLY A 60 -3.20 4.61 -9.24
C GLY A 60 -2.35 3.99 -8.14
N LYS A 61 -2.97 3.61 -7.02
CA LYS A 61 -2.27 3.10 -5.81
C LYS A 61 -1.22 4.05 -5.22
N GLN A 62 -1.26 5.34 -5.55
CA GLN A 62 -0.40 6.36 -4.96
C GLN A 62 -0.92 6.81 -3.59
N ARG A 63 -1.12 5.86 -2.70
CA ARG A 63 -1.57 6.04 -1.31
C ARG A 63 -0.77 5.14 -0.38
N CYS A 64 -0.35 5.67 0.75
CA CYS A 64 0.35 4.90 1.79
C CYS A 64 -0.44 3.68 2.31
N THR A 65 -1.76 3.65 2.14
CA THR A 65 -2.64 2.54 2.52
C THR A 65 -3.13 1.72 1.31
N ALA A 66 -2.51 1.84 0.14
CA ALA A 66 -2.77 0.94 -0.98
C ALA A 66 -2.22 -0.46 -0.68
N TYR A 67 -2.77 -1.46 -1.35
CA TYR A 67 -2.40 -2.86 -1.21
C TYR A 67 -1.78 -3.36 -2.53
N PRO A 68 -0.48 -3.22 -2.73
CA PRO A 68 0.18 -3.69 -3.95
C PRO A 68 0.58 -5.17 -3.89
N ARG A 69 0.42 -5.84 -2.74
CA ARG A 69 0.84 -7.24 -2.55
C ARG A 69 -0.34 -8.12 -2.20
N TYR A 70 -0.45 -9.26 -2.89
CA TYR A 70 -1.41 -10.32 -2.63
C TYR A 70 -0.66 -11.61 -2.31
N VAL A 71 -0.84 -12.14 -1.11
CA VAL A 71 -0.28 -13.42 -0.68
C VAL A 71 -1.41 -14.44 -0.70
N VAL A 72 -1.35 -15.39 -1.63
CA VAL A 72 -2.47 -16.25 -1.98
C VAL A 72 -2.13 -17.71 -1.71
N GLN A 73 -3.01 -18.42 -1.00
CA GLN A 73 -2.92 -19.87 -0.87
C GLN A 73 -2.87 -20.51 -2.27
N ARG A 74 -1.85 -21.33 -2.54
CA ARG A 74 -1.60 -21.89 -3.88
C ARG A 74 -2.81 -22.64 -4.45
N SER A 75 -3.54 -23.37 -3.63
CA SER A 75 -4.76 -24.09 -4.07
C SER A 75 -5.90 -23.17 -4.51
N LEU A 76 -5.86 -21.87 -4.17
CA LEU A 76 -6.85 -20.85 -4.57
C LEU A 76 -6.42 -20.05 -5.80
N PHE A 77 -5.19 -20.26 -6.31
CA PHE A 77 -4.59 -19.40 -7.33
C PHE A 77 -5.43 -19.27 -8.60
N ASP A 78 -5.93 -20.38 -9.14
CA ASP A 78 -6.75 -20.36 -10.36
C ASP A 78 -8.03 -19.53 -10.17
N ARG A 79 -8.67 -19.65 -9.01
CA ARG A 79 -9.86 -18.87 -8.68
C ARG A 79 -9.51 -17.39 -8.45
N PHE A 80 -8.40 -17.12 -7.76
CA PHE A 80 -7.90 -15.77 -7.60
C PHE A 80 -7.63 -15.11 -8.95
N LEU A 81 -6.95 -15.78 -9.88
CA LEU A 81 -6.69 -15.25 -11.22
C LEU A 81 -7.97 -15.02 -12.01
N ALA A 82 -8.93 -15.98 -11.94
CA ALA A 82 -10.21 -15.86 -12.63
C ALA A 82 -11.00 -14.62 -12.17
N MET A 83 -10.84 -14.19 -10.92
CA MET A 83 -11.42 -12.96 -10.37
C MET A 83 -10.53 -11.74 -10.66
N TYR A 84 -9.22 -11.84 -10.41
CA TYR A 84 -8.29 -10.72 -10.44
C TYR A 84 -8.03 -10.15 -11.84
N LEU A 85 -7.80 -11.01 -12.84
CA LEU A 85 -7.48 -10.56 -14.20
C LEU A 85 -8.60 -9.75 -14.84
N PRO A 86 -9.90 -10.13 -14.74
CA PRO A 86 -10.99 -9.25 -15.19
C PRO A 86 -11.01 -7.89 -14.50
N VAL A 87 -10.74 -7.83 -13.19
CA VAL A 87 -10.64 -6.56 -12.45
C VAL A 87 -9.56 -5.68 -13.04
N VAL A 88 -8.32 -6.17 -13.15
CA VAL A 88 -7.20 -5.38 -13.65
C VAL A 88 -7.41 -4.92 -15.10
N ARG A 89 -7.99 -5.78 -15.95
CA ARG A 89 -8.31 -5.47 -17.35
C ARG A 89 -9.46 -4.48 -17.50
N SER A 90 -10.34 -4.37 -16.50
CA SER A 90 -11.46 -3.42 -16.50
C SER A 90 -11.09 -2.03 -16.03
N LEU A 91 -9.86 -1.83 -15.55
CA LEU A 91 -9.43 -0.54 -15.03
C LEU A 91 -9.37 0.51 -16.14
N ARG A 92 -9.95 1.65 -15.84
CA ARG A 92 -10.00 2.81 -16.74
C ARG A 92 -9.05 3.87 -16.21
N PHE A 93 -8.12 4.30 -17.03
CA PHE A 93 -7.15 5.32 -16.67
C PHE A 93 -7.00 6.36 -17.77
N GLY A 94 -6.59 7.56 -17.43
CA GLY A 94 -6.41 8.61 -18.42
C GLY A 94 -6.59 10.02 -17.86
N HIS A 95 -6.88 10.93 -18.75
CA HIS A 95 -7.06 12.34 -18.43
C HIS A 95 -8.54 12.61 -18.06
N PRO A 96 -8.82 13.29 -16.95
CA PRO A 96 -10.21 13.51 -16.48
C PRO A 96 -11.06 14.37 -17.43
N LEU A 97 -10.45 15.08 -18.37
CA LEU A 97 -11.15 15.87 -19.37
C LEU A 97 -11.16 15.20 -20.76
N ALA A 98 -10.76 13.94 -20.89
CA ALA A 98 -10.86 13.19 -22.14
C ALA A 98 -12.32 12.72 -22.36
N VAL A 99 -13.20 13.68 -22.61
CA VAL A 99 -14.62 13.45 -22.88
C VAL A 99 -14.77 12.72 -24.22
N ALA A 100 -15.70 11.75 -24.29
CA ALA A 100 -16.01 11.07 -25.54
C ALA A 100 -16.51 12.07 -26.59
N GLU A 101 -16.22 11.82 -27.87
CA GLU A 101 -16.65 12.68 -28.97
C GLU A 101 -18.18 12.86 -28.96
N GLY A 102 -18.64 14.11 -28.80
CA GLY A 102 -20.06 14.45 -28.70
C GLY A 102 -20.70 14.24 -27.31
N GLY A 103 -19.89 13.93 -26.28
CA GLY A 103 -20.35 13.85 -24.90
C GLY A 103 -19.96 15.08 -24.07
N ASP A 104 -20.71 15.36 -23.02
CA ASP A 104 -20.43 16.44 -22.06
C ASP A 104 -19.91 15.95 -20.72
N ASP A 105 -20.04 14.65 -20.44
CA ASP A 105 -19.67 14.07 -19.15
C ASP A 105 -18.20 13.66 -19.11
N PRO A 106 -17.49 13.94 -18.00
CA PRO A 106 -16.15 13.43 -17.76
C PRO A 106 -16.12 11.90 -17.80
N PRO A 107 -15.01 11.28 -18.27
CA PRO A 107 -14.88 9.84 -18.24
C PRO A 107 -14.86 9.32 -16.79
N ASP A 108 -15.54 8.21 -16.55
CA ASP A 108 -15.44 7.47 -15.29
C ASP A 108 -14.10 6.72 -15.26
N LEU A 109 -13.11 7.26 -14.57
CA LEU A 109 -11.75 6.74 -14.48
C LEU A 109 -11.44 6.22 -13.07
N ASP A 110 -10.76 5.08 -13.00
CA ASP A 110 -10.24 4.54 -11.74
C ASP A 110 -9.01 5.33 -11.26
N PHE A 111 -8.17 5.82 -12.21
CA PHE A 111 -7.01 6.64 -11.87
C PHE A 111 -6.48 7.50 -13.03
N GLY A 112 -5.65 8.46 -12.65
CA GLY A 112 -4.93 9.38 -13.55
C GLY A 112 -3.43 9.08 -13.65
N PRO A 113 -2.59 10.10 -13.91
CA PRO A 113 -1.15 9.92 -14.03
C PRO A 113 -0.48 9.63 -12.70
N LEU A 114 0.74 9.13 -12.75
CA LEU A 114 1.69 9.17 -11.64
C LEU A 114 2.17 10.62 -11.44
N ILE A 115 2.91 10.84 -10.34
CA ILE A 115 3.41 12.17 -9.99
C ILE A 115 4.26 12.81 -11.10
N ASN A 116 5.02 12.02 -11.86
CA ASN A 116 5.81 12.46 -13.01
C ASN A 116 6.33 11.27 -13.85
N ALA A 117 6.93 11.58 -15.00
CA ALA A 117 7.52 10.59 -15.90
C ALA A 117 8.72 9.84 -15.27
N ALA A 118 9.46 10.47 -14.35
CA ALA A 118 10.58 9.79 -13.67
C ALA A 118 10.10 8.61 -12.82
N LYS A 119 8.95 8.76 -12.15
CA LYS A 119 8.33 7.65 -11.39
C LYS A 119 7.85 6.53 -12.31
N VAL A 120 7.34 6.85 -13.49
CA VAL A 120 7.00 5.83 -14.50
C VAL A 120 8.24 5.05 -14.93
N ALA A 121 9.34 5.76 -15.23
CA ALA A 121 10.61 5.12 -15.64
C ALA A 121 11.18 4.24 -14.51
N GLU A 122 11.14 4.70 -13.26
CA GLU A 122 11.55 3.94 -12.07
C GLU A 122 10.77 2.63 -11.96
N LEU A 123 9.43 2.70 -11.92
CA LEU A 123 8.60 1.50 -11.76
C LEU A 123 8.70 0.55 -12.96
N THR A 124 8.84 1.08 -14.17
CA THR A 124 9.07 0.26 -15.36
C THR A 124 10.40 -0.50 -15.23
N GLY A 125 11.46 0.17 -14.78
CA GLY A 125 12.75 -0.46 -14.55
C GLY A 125 12.70 -1.54 -13.46
N GLU A 126 11.99 -1.30 -12.36
CA GLU A 126 11.80 -2.28 -11.28
C GLU A 126 11.01 -3.51 -11.77
N VAL A 127 9.96 -3.31 -12.56
CA VAL A 127 9.18 -4.39 -13.19
C VAL A 127 10.06 -5.21 -14.12
N ASP A 128 10.82 -4.57 -15.01
CA ASP A 128 11.69 -5.26 -15.96
C ASP A 128 12.81 -6.03 -15.25
N LEU A 129 13.39 -5.45 -14.20
CA LEU A 129 14.38 -6.13 -13.37
C LEU A 129 13.77 -7.36 -12.65
N ALA A 130 12.60 -7.24 -12.05
CA ALA A 130 11.92 -8.36 -11.40
C ALA A 130 11.66 -9.51 -12.39
N VAL A 131 11.24 -9.18 -13.62
CA VAL A 131 11.04 -10.18 -14.69
C VAL A 131 12.37 -10.83 -15.10
N GLN A 132 13.45 -10.08 -15.25
CA GLN A 132 14.79 -10.61 -15.50
C GLN A 132 15.26 -11.54 -14.38
N MET A 133 14.84 -11.29 -13.14
CA MET A 133 15.11 -12.12 -11.96
C MET A 133 14.09 -13.28 -11.79
N ALA A 134 13.30 -13.60 -12.83
CA ALA A 134 12.35 -14.71 -12.90
C ALA A 134 10.94 -14.46 -12.31
N ALA A 135 10.53 -13.23 -12.01
CA ALA A 135 9.12 -12.93 -11.80
C ALA A 135 8.30 -13.22 -13.06
N THR A 136 7.12 -13.79 -12.93
CA THR A 136 6.25 -14.09 -14.08
C THR A 136 5.23 -12.99 -14.29
N PRO A 137 5.17 -12.32 -15.46
CA PRO A 137 4.13 -11.36 -15.76
C PRO A 137 2.74 -12.02 -15.83
N LEU A 138 1.80 -11.57 -15.00
CA LEU A 138 0.39 -11.98 -15.06
C LEU A 138 -0.43 -11.02 -15.92
N HIS A 139 -0.09 -9.74 -15.88
CA HIS A 139 -0.71 -8.68 -16.66
C HIS A 139 0.27 -7.54 -16.92
N ARG A 140 0.22 -7.01 -18.12
CA ARG A 140 0.92 -5.76 -18.49
C ARG A 140 -0.01 -4.98 -19.40
N GLY A 141 -0.61 -3.90 -18.87
CA GLY A 141 -1.44 -2.99 -19.66
C GLY A 141 -0.66 -2.20 -20.68
N THR A 142 -1.35 -1.54 -21.59
CA THR A 142 -0.76 -0.67 -22.62
C THR A 142 -1.39 0.70 -22.61
N LEU A 143 -0.67 1.73 -23.08
CA LEU A 143 -1.17 3.10 -23.10
C LEU A 143 -2.37 3.27 -24.05
N GLU A 144 -2.50 2.44 -25.09
CA GLU A 144 -3.64 2.44 -26.01
C GLU A 144 -4.98 2.15 -25.33
N GLN A 145 -4.96 1.57 -24.13
CA GLN A 145 -6.14 1.31 -23.32
C GLN A 145 -6.59 2.55 -22.51
N GLY A 146 -5.76 3.59 -22.49
CA GLY A 146 -6.03 4.81 -21.73
C GLY A 146 -6.89 5.82 -22.51
N TRP A 147 -7.46 6.74 -21.75
CA TRP A 147 -8.31 7.83 -22.26
C TRP A 147 -7.52 9.14 -22.23
N PHE A 148 -7.15 9.66 -23.38
CA PHE A 148 -6.25 10.82 -23.47
C PHE A 148 -6.80 11.91 -24.40
N LEU A 149 -6.38 13.13 -24.14
CA LEU A 149 -6.65 14.24 -25.07
C LEU A 149 -5.75 14.12 -26.32
N PRO A 150 -6.20 14.59 -27.48
CA PRO A 150 -5.36 14.61 -28.68
C PRO A 150 -4.05 15.38 -28.42
N GLY A 151 -2.92 14.73 -28.70
CA GLY A 151 -1.57 15.33 -28.52
C GLY A 151 -1.11 15.51 -27.08
N GLN A 152 -1.82 14.92 -26.10
CA GLN A 152 -1.42 14.95 -24.69
C GLN A 152 -0.10 14.19 -24.48
N ASP A 153 0.77 14.75 -23.64
CA ASP A 153 1.91 14.00 -23.11
C ASP A 153 1.43 12.90 -22.14
N THR A 154 1.71 11.66 -22.48
CA THR A 154 1.35 10.47 -21.69
C THR A 154 2.52 9.90 -20.89
N SER A 155 3.66 10.56 -20.85
CA SER A 155 4.89 10.06 -20.21
C SER A 155 4.75 9.78 -18.70
N ALA A 156 3.80 10.46 -18.05
CA ALA A 156 3.50 10.24 -16.62
C ALA A 156 2.43 9.14 -16.36
N TYR A 157 1.96 8.45 -17.38
CA TYR A 157 0.96 7.39 -17.22
C TYR A 157 1.61 6.02 -17.23
N LEU A 158 1.31 5.22 -16.23
CA LEU A 158 1.69 3.82 -16.16
C LEU A 158 0.42 2.95 -16.18
N PRO A 159 0.22 2.13 -17.24
CA PRO A 159 -0.84 1.13 -17.25
C PRO A 159 -0.66 0.10 -16.13
N PRO A 160 -1.73 -0.58 -15.68
CA PRO A 160 -1.64 -1.57 -14.62
C PRO A 160 -0.69 -2.71 -14.98
N VAL A 161 0.13 -3.12 -13.99
CA VAL A 161 1.04 -4.27 -14.10
C VAL A 161 0.79 -5.22 -12.94
N ALA A 162 0.85 -6.52 -13.19
CA ALA A 162 0.82 -7.56 -12.16
C ALA A 162 1.90 -8.60 -12.42
N LEU A 163 2.66 -8.95 -11.38
CA LEU A 163 3.72 -9.95 -11.41
C LEU A 163 3.43 -11.07 -10.42
N LEU A 164 3.75 -12.31 -10.80
CA LEU A 164 3.73 -13.47 -9.92
C LEU A 164 5.12 -13.74 -9.39
N ASP A 165 5.21 -14.04 -8.09
CA ASP A 165 6.40 -14.47 -7.36
C ASP A 165 7.65 -13.60 -7.64
N PRO A 166 7.60 -12.28 -7.43
CA PRO A 166 8.78 -11.45 -7.56
C PRO A 166 9.82 -11.92 -6.52
N PRO A 167 11.09 -12.15 -6.92
CA PRO A 167 12.12 -12.56 -5.98
C PRO A 167 12.28 -11.57 -4.82
N GLY A 168 12.48 -12.07 -3.60
CA GLY A 168 12.68 -11.24 -2.42
C GLY A 168 13.87 -10.27 -2.53
N ALA A 169 14.83 -10.56 -3.40
CA ALA A 169 15.96 -9.69 -3.70
C ALA A 169 15.61 -8.54 -4.66
N SER A 170 14.47 -8.59 -5.35
CA SER A 170 13.98 -7.47 -6.14
C SER A 170 13.28 -6.43 -5.24
N VAL A 171 13.30 -5.16 -5.63
CA VAL A 171 12.60 -4.08 -4.90
C VAL A 171 11.13 -4.43 -4.73
N LEU A 172 10.46 -4.90 -5.79
CA LEU A 172 9.04 -5.30 -5.75
C LEU A 172 8.77 -6.52 -4.84
N GLY A 173 9.79 -7.25 -4.42
CA GLY A 173 9.67 -8.34 -3.44
C GLY A 173 9.48 -7.86 -2.00
N HIS A 174 9.90 -6.62 -1.66
CA HIS A 174 9.94 -6.16 -0.27
C HIS A 174 9.63 -4.67 -0.04
N ALA A 175 9.49 -3.85 -1.10
CA ALA A 175 9.18 -2.42 -0.98
C ALA A 175 7.87 -2.04 -1.68
N GLU A 176 7.30 -0.92 -1.27
CA GLU A 176 6.08 -0.36 -1.87
C GLU A 176 6.39 0.28 -3.22
N PRO A 177 5.72 -0.13 -4.32
CA PRO A 177 5.93 0.50 -5.64
C PRO A 177 5.38 1.93 -5.72
N PHE A 178 4.35 2.27 -4.94
CA PHE A 178 3.63 3.54 -4.99
C PHE A 178 3.16 3.91 -6.41
N GLY A 179 2.48 2.96 -7.04
CA GLY A 179 1.96 3.02 -8.41
C GLY A 179 1.12 1.79 -8.74
N PRO A 180 0.52 1.70 -9.94
CA PRO A 180 -0.39 0.62 -10.33
C PRO A 180 0.36 -0.68 -10.68
N VAL A 181 1.24 -1.11 -9.78
CA VAL A 181 2.05 -2.34 -9.91
C VAL A 181 1.70 -3.26 -8.76
N ASP A 182 1.18 -4.44 -9.09
CA ASP A 182 0.81 -5.47 -8.13
C ASP A 182 1.76 -6.66 -8.17
N THR A 183 1.94 -7.27 -7.02
CA THR A 183 2.66 -8.53 -6.86
C THR A 183 1.76 -9.60 -6.24
N VAL A 184 1.80 -10.79 -6.78
CA VAL A 184 1.11 -11.97 -6.26
C VAL A 184 2.16 -12.98 -5.81
N VAL A 185 2.04 -13.51 -4.61
CA VAL A 185 2.95 -14.53 -4.06
C VAL A 185 2.13 -15.73 -3.64
N LEU A 186 2.57 -16.92 -4.04
CA LEU A 186 1.89 -18.17 -3.71
C LEU A 186 2.53 -18.83 -2.50
N VAL A 187 1.67 -19.30 -1.58
CA VAL A 187 2.09 -19.95 -0.34
C VAL A 187 1.35 -21.27 -0.13
N ASP A 188 2.00 -22.20 0.55
CA ASP A 188 1.48 -23.54 0.80
C ASP A 188 1.05 -23.74 2.27
N SER A 189 1.40 -22.80 3.16
CA SER A 189 1.03 -22.84 4.56
C SER A 189 0.63 -21.48 5.11
N ALA A 190 -0.16 -21.48 6.18
CA ALA A 190 -0.55 -20.28 6.91
C ALA A 190 0.68 -19.54 7.52
N ALA A 191 1.72 -20.28 7.88
CA ALA A 191 2.96 -19.70 8.37
C ALA A 191 3.71 -18.94 7.26
N GLU A 192 3.76 -19.50 6.04
CA GLU A 192 4.31 -18.80 4.87
C GLU A 192 3.48 -17.57 4.51
N LEU A 193 2.13 -17.65 4.60
CA LEU A 193 1.26 -16.49 4.38
C LEU A 193 1.67 -15.31 5.29
N VAL A 194 1.82 -15.56 6.58
CA VAL A 194 2.25 -14.55 7.54
C VAL A 194 3.66 -14.05 7.23
N ALA A 195 4.59 -14.95 6.92
CA ALA A 195 5.97 -14.59 6.58
C ALA A 195 6.02 -13.66 5.35
N GLU A 196 5.28 -13.99 4.29
CA GLU A 196 5.22 -13.20 3.08
C GLU A 196 4.45 -11.87 3.25
N MET A 197 3.44 -11.82 4.09
CA MET A 197 2.79 -10.56 4.48
C MET A 197 3.72 -9.66 5.29
N ASN A 198 4.70 -10.23 5.98
CA ASN A 198 5.72 -9.53 6.76
C ASN A 198 7.06 -9.33 6.01
N ALA A 199 7.11 -9.55 4.70
CA ALA A 199 8.35 -9.49 3.92
C ALA A 199 9.03 -8.12 3.94
N SER A 200 8.27 -7.04 4.18
CA SER A 200 8.81 -5.69 4.35
C SER A 200 9.13 -5.40 5.82
N ASN A 201 10.18 -4.59 6.05
CA ASN A 201 10.50 -4.07 7.38
C ASN A 201 9.55 -2.95 7.84
N GLY A 202 8.38 -2.85 7.28
CA GLY A 202 7.38 -1.86 7.72
C GLY A 202 6.07 -2.01 7.00
N CYS A 203 5.00 -1.78 7.73
CA CYS A 203 3.64 -1.87 7.22
C CYS A 203 2.72 -0.91 7.98
N LEU A 204 1.79 -0.31 7.26
CA LEU A 204 0.74 0.54 7.82
C LEU A 204 -0.54 -0.26 8.03
N VAL A 205 -1.00 -0.91 6.98
CA VAL A 205 -2.25 -1.69 6.98
C VAL A 205 -2.03 -3.04 6.32
N ALA A 206 -2.82 -4.03 6.71
CA ALA A 206 -2.92 -5.31 6.04
C ALA A 206 -4.36 -5.81 6.09
N SER A 207 -4.68 -6.83 5.29
CA SER A 207 -5.98 -7.48 5.34
C SER A 207 -5.84 -8.98 5.10
N ILE A 208 -6.71 -9.76 5.73
CA ILE A 208 -6.80 -11.20 5.53
C ILE A 208 -8.22 -11.52 5.04
N ALA A 209 -8.31 -12.17 3.90
CA ALA A 209 -9.53 -12.73 3.36
C ALA A 209 -9.58 -14.22 3.69
N SER A 210 -10.58 -14.64 4.49
CA SER A 210 -10.80 -16.02 4.89
C SER A 210 -12.25 -16.24 5.28
N ASP A 211 -12.79 -17.41 4.96
CA ASP A 211 -14.12 -17.83 5.39
C ASP A 211 -14.15 -18.21 6.88
N ASP A 212 -13.00 -18.61 7.45
CA ASP A 212 -12.83 -18.82 8.89
C ASP A 212 -12.31 -17.52 9.56
N GLU A 213 -13.23 -16.75 10.11
CA GLU A 213 -12.90 -15.49 10.79
C GLU A 213 -12.02 -15.69 12.03
N HIS A 214 -12.15 -16.82 12.74
CA HIS A 214 -11.32 -17.12 13.88
C HIS A 214 -9.87 -17.41 13.46
N LEU A 215 -9.68 -18.15 12.38
CA LEU A 215 -8.36 -18.36 11.80
C LEU A 215 -7.77 -17.03 11.32
N ALA A 216 -8.56 -16.24 10.60
CA ALA A 216 -8.11 -14.93 10.10
C ALA A 216 -7.63 -14.01 11.23
N ARG A 217 -8.32 -13.98 12.38
CA ARG A 217 -7.89 -13.22 13.58
C ARG A 217 -6.57 -13.72 14.14
N ARG A 218 -6.40 -15.05 14.30
CA ARG A 218 -5.13 -15.63 14.77
C ARG A 218 -3.95 -15.33 13.83
N LEU A 219 -4.20 -15.28 12.53
CA LEU A 219 -3.17 -14.89 11.56
C LEU A 219 -2.90 -13.38 11.63
N ALA A 220 -3.93 -12.56 11.77
CA ALA A 220 -3.83 -11.11 11.90
C ALA A 220 -2.94 -10.70 13.09
N ASP A 221 -3.03 -11.41 14.22
CA ASP A 221 -2.20 -11.16 15.40
C ASP A 221 -0.69 -11.34 15.16
N GLN A 222 -0.32 -12.05 14.08
CA GLN A 222 1.07 -12.31 13.70
C GLN A 222 1.56 -11.39 12.57
N VAL A 223 0.68 -10.62 11.95
CA VAL A 223 1.03 -9.70 10.87
C VAL A 223 1.58 -8.39 11.44
N HIS A 224 2.73 -7.96 10.95
CA HIS A 224 3.42 -6.75 11.39
C HIS A 224 2.83 -5.48 10.75
N ALA A 225 1.51 -5.33 10.75
CA ALA A 225 0.82 -4.12 10.35
C ALA A 225 0.27 -3.36 11.57
N PHE A 226 0.07 -2.07 11.43
CA PHE A 226 -0.55 -1.28 12.50
C PHE A 226 -2.04 -1.58 12.62
N LYS A 227 -2.72 -1.75 11.47
CA LYS A 227 -4.12 -2.18 11.42
C LYS A 227 -4.27 -3.36 10.48
N VAL A 228 -4.98 -4.40 10.93
CA VAL A 228 -5.33 -5.55 10.09
C VAL A 228 -6.85 -5.61 9.92
N GLY A 229 -7.31 -5.75 8.68
CA GLY A 229 -8.71 -5.98 8.34
C GLY A 229 -9.00 -7.46 8.15
N ILE A 230 -10.20 -7.90 8.52
CA ILE A 230 -10.70 -9.23 8.19
C ILE A 230 -11.80 -9.05 7.14
N ASN A 231 -11.62 -9.66 5.98
CA ASN A 231 -12.52 -9.59 4.81
C ASN A 231 -12.86 -8.16 4.34
N ARG A 232 -12.06 -7.20 4.72
CA ARG A 232 -12.22 -5.79 4.32
C ARG A 232 -10.89 -5.06 4.32
N PRO A 233 -10.70 -4.03 3.48
CA PRO A 233 -9.50 -3.22 3.53
C PRO A 233 -9.48 -2.36 4.80
N ARG A 234 -8.29 -2.03 5.26
CA ARG A 234 -8.06 -1.00 6.28
C ARG A 234 -7.46 0.24 5.63
N SER A 235 -7.75 1.38 6.19
CA SER A 235 -7.20 2.66 5.73
C SER A 235 -7.11 3.63 6.91
N ARG A 236 -6.69 4.85 6.62
CA ARG A 236 -6.73 5.98 7.56
C ARG A 236 -8.15 6.56 7.76
N GLY A 237 -9.15 6.03 7.07
CA GLY A 237 -10.48 6.67 6.93
C GLY A 237 -11.29 6.82 8.21
N ASP A 238 -11.06 6.00 9.22
CA ASP A 238 -11.70 6.16 10.52
C ASP A 238 -10.92 7.15 11.39
N LYS A 239 -11.45 8.38 11.50
CA LYS A 239 -10.80 9.47 12.24
C LYS A 239 -10.84 9.29 13.76
N ALA A 240 -11.68 8.43 14.27
CA ALA A 240 -11.78 8.11 15.71
C ALA A 240 -10.71 7.10 16.16
N GLU A 241 -10.18 6.30 15.23
CA GLU A 241 -9.15 5.31 15.53
C GLU A 241 -7.74 5.90 15.47
N PRO A 242 -6.82 5.43 16.35
CA PRO A 242 -5.40 5.74 16.20
C PRO A 242 -4.89 5.25 14.83
N PHE A 243 -3.93 5.98 14.26
CA PHE A 243 -3.25 5.59 13.03
C PHE A 243 -1.74 5.73 13.19
N GLY A 244 -1.03 4.77 12.67
CA GLY A 244 0.42 4.68 12.75
C GLY A 244 0.95 3.61 11.80
N GLY A 245 2.17 3.17 12.05
CA GLY A 245 2.84 2.11 11.30
C GLY A 245 3.77 1.30 12.20
N ARG A 246 4.27 0.22 11.64
CA ARG A 246 5.25 -0.66 12.28
C ARG A 246 6.60 -0.56 11.56
N GLY A 247 7.66 -0.88 12.30
CA GLY A 247 9.02 -0.93 11.77
C GLY A 247 9.44 0.37 11.09
N ALA A 248 9.99 0.26 9.88
CA ALA A 248 10.50 1.39 9.12
C ALA A 248 9.40 2.30 8.53
N SER A 249 8.13 1.90 8.59
CA SER A 249 7.03 2.72 8.06
C SER A 249 6.61 3.86 8.96
N TRP A 250 7.09 3.90 10.20
CA TRP A 250 6.71 4.94 11.15
C TRP A 250 7.81 5.24 12.16
N LYS A 251 7.99 6.54 12.42
CA LYS A 251 8.83 7.02 13.53
C LYS A 251 8.13 8.17 14.24
N GLY A 252 8.26 8.19 15.57
CA GLY A 252 7.65 9.21 16.42
C GLY A 252 6.18 8.90 16.76
N ALA A 253 5.43 9.93 17.10
CA ALA A 253 4.09 9.83 17.63
C ALA A 253 3.08 9.25 16.62
N PHE A 254 2.18 8.39 17.09
CA PHE A 254 1.01 7.97 16.31
C PHE A 254 -0.01 9.10 16.23
N VAL A 255 -0.86 9.05 15.21
CA VAL A 255 -1.90 10.05 14.93
C VAL A 255 -3.27 9.37 14.84
N GLY A 256 -4.29 10.13 14.45
CA GLY A 256 -5.68 9.66 14.42
C GLY A 256 -6.39 9.93 15.76
N GLY A 257 -7.67 10.27 15.70
CA GLY A 257 -8.42 10.66 16.88
C GLY A 257 -7.74 11.75 17.68
N GLU A 258 -7.71 11.60 18.98
CA GLU A 258 -7.04 12.51 19.91
C GLU A 258 -5.51 12.52 19.81
N HIS A 259 -4.91 11.43 19.28
CA HIS A 259 -3.45 11.32 19.19
C HIS A 259 -2.81 12.35 18.26
N LEU A 260 -3.55 12.85 17.26
CA LEU A 260 -3.03 13.90 16.36
C LEU A 260 -2.68 15.16 17.12
N VAL A 261 -3.53 15.58 18.05
CA VAL A 261 -3.26 16.78 18.88
C VAL A 261 -2.02 16.58 19.74
N HIS A 262 -1.90 15.44 20.40
CA HIS A 262 -0.71 15.12 21.21
C HIS A 262 0.56 15.05 20.38
N ALA A 263 0.51 14.56 19.14
CA ALA A 263 1.65 14.45 18.25
C ALA A 263 2.25 15.81 17.84
N VAL A 264 1.42 16.86 17.79
CA VAL A 264 1.79 18.18 17.24
C VAL A 264 1.72 19.32 18.26
N THR A 265 1.44 19.04 19.52
CA THR A 265 1.44 20.01 20.60
C THR A 265 2.54 19.71 21.60
N GLN A 266 2.97 20.75 22.35
CA GLN A 266 3.91 20.56 23.43
C GLN A 266 3.15 20.10 24.69
N GLY A 267 3.54 18.97 25.26
CA GLY A 267 3.02 18.43 26.51
C GLY A 267 3.94 18.70 27.71
N PRO A 268 3.58 18.19 28.89
CA PRO A 268 4.40 18.34 30.08
C PRO A 268 5.76 17.63 29.92
N PRO A 269 6.80 18.09 30.65
CA PRO A 269 8.09 17.41 30.66
C PRO A 269 7.95 15.95 31.05
N GLY A 270 8.61 15.05 30.28
CA GLY A 270 8.58 13.61 30.54
C GLY A 270 7.32 12.89 30.02
N GLU A 271 6.41 13.56 29.31
CA GLU A 271 5.28 12.90 28.67
C GLU A 271 5.74 11.88 27.64
N GLN A 272 5.27 10.65 27.78
CA GLN A 272 5.47 9.57 26.82
C GLN A 272 4.25 9.43 25.92
N LEU A 273 4.43 9.68 24.63
CA LEU A 273 3.39 9.55 23.62
C LEU A 273 3.21 8.09 23.19
N TYR A 274 2.02 7.75 22.70
CA TYR A 274 1.89 6.55 21.88
C TYR A 274 2.63 6.79 20.57
N GLY A 275 3.54 5.87 20.22
CA GLY A 275 4.39 6.05 19.06
C GLY A 275 5.51 5.01 18.97
N ASN A 276 6.28 5.15 17.89
CA ASN A 276 7.50 4.39 17.62
C ASN A 276 8.69 5.37 17.68
N PHE A 277 9.31 5.46 18.85
CA PHE A 277 10.45 6.34 19.11
C PHE A 277 11.75 5.53 19.22
N PRO A 278 12.93 6.15 19.05
CA PRO A 278 14.21 5.44 19.17
C PRO A 278 14.40 4.72 20.50
N ASP A 279 13.93 5.33 21.59
CA ASP A 279 14.16 4.85 22.96
C ASP A 279 13.00 4.01 23.48
N TYR A 280 11.82 4.05 22.86
CA TYR A 280 10.65 3.28 23.30
C TYR A 280 9.60 3.11 22.20
N GLN A 281 8.84 2.04 22.30
CA GLN A 281 7.61 1.81 21.54
C GLN A 281 6.44 1.68 22.49
N ARG A 282 5.35 2.39 22.21
CA ARG A 282 4.11 2.31 22.98
C ARG A 282 2.92 2.37 22.04
N TYR A 283 2.18 1.28 21.95
CA TYR A 283 0.97 1.23 21.15
C TYR A 283 -0.26 1.58 22.00
N PRO A 284 -1.27 2.29 21.43
CA PRO A 284 -2.52 2.52 22.12
C PRO A 284 -3.21 1.19 22.41
N PRO A 285 -3.99 1.10 23.51
CA PRO A 285 -4.80 -0.09 23.77
C PRO A 285 -5.78 -0.31 22.63
N THR A 286 -5.95 -1.57 22.26
CA THR A 286 -6.87 -2.02 21.19
C THR A 286 -8.29 -2.13 21.72
#